data_a719ba16e0d1442481f9977182bd5aa5
#
_entry.id   a719ba16e0d1442481f9977182bd5aa5
#
_cell.length_a   1.000
_cell.length_b   1.000
_cell.length_c   1.000
_cell.angle_alpha   90.00
_cell.angle_beta   90.00
_cell.angle_gamma   90.00
#
_symmetry.space_group_name_H-M   'P 1'
#
loop_
_entity.id
_entity.type
_entity.pdbx_description
1 polymer ?
#
loop_
_entity_poly.entity_id
_entity_poly.type
_entity_poly.pdbx_seq_one_letter_code
_entity_poly.pdbx_strand_id
1 'polypeptide(L)'
;MADRTGQAGTGSRGLLIVSALAGLALIAALPGCAGNQSGLREWSIQAREAVLPPAAIRSLPLSPETTAAPRGSRADAVQALQEAAGAWLAVLAAVADDATPPDDSTALAARAARVEAFDAGGAAAVTALSQGIAWIAGRGWSSASIAYVLRDGDPLFQPVMAALARQEAALVAEAPEVATPARAARRDVAQRIAATHAELTARGQRVQHGDTGRELRLEASELRRLGVAAR
;
A
#
# COMPACT_ATOMS: atom_id res chain seq x y z
N MET A 1 19.00 3.67 85.06
CA MET A 1 19.79 4.82 84.60
C MET A 1 19.99 4.77 83.13
N ALA A 2 19.61 5.89 82.42
CA ALA A 2 19.79 6.22 81.02
C ALA A 2 19.13 5.31 80.01
N ASP A 3 18.00 5.57 79.45
CA ASP A 3 17.51 6.60 78.52
C ASP A 3 18.35 6.75 77.23
N ARG A 4 17.78 6.29 76.11
CA ARG A 4 18.08 6.77 74.73
C ARG A 4 16.87 6.62 73.81
N THR A 5 16.26 7.77 73.70
CA THR A 5 15.31 8.24 72.73
C THR A 5 15.64 7.95 71.27
N GLY A 6 14.60 7.65 70.53
CA GLY A 6 14.28 7.57 69.19
C GLY A 6 14.90 8.56 68.19
N GLN A 7 14.98 8.08 66.96
CA GLN A 7 15.04 8.95 65.80
C GLN A 7 14.21 8.31 64.65
N ALA A 8 13.15 8.99 64.35
CA ALA A 8 12.21 8.63 63.27
C ALA A 8 12.83 8.91 61.88
N GLY A 9 12.83 7.92 61.03
CA GLY A 9 13.26 8.05 59.65
C GLY A 9 12.16 8.63 58.77
N THR A 10 12.22 9.94 58.51
CA THR A 10 11.44 10.64 57.50
C THR A 10 12.31 10.78 56.24
N GLY A 11 12.36 9.80 55.36
CA GLY A 11 13.20 9.87 54.16
C GLY A 11 12.72 9.10 52.92
N SER A 12 11.64 8.31 53.03
CA SER A 12 11.31 7.36 51.96
C SER A 12 10.12 7.72 51.07
N ARG A 13 9.38 8.79 51.36
CA ARG A 13 8.19 9.15 50.55
C ARG A 13 8.45 10.11 49.39
N GLY A 14 9.57 10.82 49.39
CA GLY A 14 9.92 11.76 48.32
C GLY A 14 10.48 11.12 47.05
N LEU A 15 11.14 9.97 47.18
CA LEU A 15 11.86 9.35 46.07
C LEU A 15 10.90 8.61 45.11
N LEU A 16 9.77 8.11 45.58
CA LEU A 16 8.79 7.38 44.75
C LEU A 16 7.95 8.31 43.88
N ILE A 17 7.73 9.54 44.27
CA ILE A 17 6.90 10.50 43.48
C ILE A 17 7.70 11.03 42.29
N VAL A 18 9.00 11.22 42.42
CA VAL A 18 9.87 11.71 41.33
C VAL A 18 10.01 10.63 40.26
N SER A 19 10.10 9.35 40.62
CA SER A 19 10.20 8.25 39.67
C SER A 19 8.88 8.02 38.87
N ALA A 20 7.72 8.26 39.49
CA ALA A 20 6.43 8.14 38.82
C ALA A 20 6.19 9.26 37.77
N LEU A 21 6.67 10.48 38.06
CA LEU A 21 6.56 11.61 37.11
C LEU A 21 7.53 11.47 35.93
N ALA A 22 8.73 10.90 36.14
CA ALA A 22 9.67 10.62 35.05
C ALA A 22 9.15 9.53 34.09
N GLY A 23 8.44 8.51 34.61
CA GLY A 23 7.79 7.49 33.79
C GLY A 23 6.63 8.03 32.97
N LEU A 24 5.84 8.97 33.50
CA LEU A 24 4.72 9.58 32.77
C LEU A 24 5.20 10.53 31.68
N ALA A 25 6.31 11.22 31.86
CA ALA A 25 6.90 12.11 30.85
C ALA A 25 7.46 11.33 29.64
N LEU A 26 7.93 10.09 29.82
CA LEU A 26 8.45 9.25 28.75
C LEU A 26 7.33 8.71 27.85
N ILE A 27 6.14 8.49 28.39
CA ILE A 27 4.97 8.00 27.61
C ILE A 27 4.37 9.15 26.78
N ALA A 28 4.48 10.40 27.21
CA ALA A 28 4.00 11.57 26.46
C ALA A 28 4.90 11.95 25.27
N ALA A 29 6.12 11.40 25.17
CA ALA A 29 7.06 11.68 24.08
C ALA A 29 6.90 10.74 22.86
N LEU A 30 5.93 9.81 22.87
CA LEU A 30 5.68 8.85 21.78
C LEU A 30 4.59 9.19 20.74
N PRO A 31 4.00 10.39 20.68
CA PRO A 31 3.02 10.70 19.61
C PRO A 31 3.67 11.03 18.26
N GLY A 32 5.00 11.06 18.15
CA GLY A 32 5.68 11.45 16.92
C GLY A 32 5.64 10.42 15.77
N CYS A 33 5.48 9.14 16.09
CA CYS A 33 5.54 8.09 15.07
C CYS A 33 4.18 7.78 14.40
N ALA A 34 3.06 7.95 15.11
CA ALA A 34 1.74 7.66 14.58
C ALA A 34 1.29 8.62 13.44
N GLY A 35 1.74 9.88 13.49
CA GLY A 35 1.35 10.89 12.50
C GLY A 35 1.89 10.66 11.08
N ASN A 36 2.97 9.91 10.96
CA ASN A 36 3.67 9.73 9.69
C ASN A 36 3.10 8.58 8.85
N GLN A 37 2.65 7.55 9.52
CA GLN A 37 2.06 6.38 8.89
C GLN A 37 0.65 6.65 8.37
N SER A 38 -0.07 7.61 8.98
CA SER A 38 -1.35 8.07 8.47
C SER A 38 -1.25 8.65 7.05
N GLY A 39 -0.15 9.33 6.71
CA GLY A 39 0.10 9.82 5.37
C GLY A 39 0.30 8.70 4.36
N LEU A 40 1.09 7.68 4.70
CA LEU A 40 1.29 6.51 3.84
C LEU A 40 -0.01 5.70 3.69
N ARG A 41 -0.75 5.50 4.78
CA ARG A 41 -2.06 4.85 4.74
C ARG A 41 -3.01 5.59 3.80
N GLU A 42 -3.14 6.90 3.96
CA GLU A 42 -4.04 7.71 3.12
C GLU A 42 -3.62 7.66 1.65
N TRP A 43 -2.31 7.81 1.37
CA TRP A 43 -1.80 7.68 0.02
C TRP A 43 -2.11 6.30 -0.58
N SER A 44 -1.85 5.22 0.14
CA SER A 44 -2.10 3.86 -0.34
C SER A 44 -3.59 3.63 -0.65
N ILE A 45 -4.49 4.15 0.18
CA ILE A 45 -5.94 4.08 -0.06
C ILE A 45 -6.32 4.85 -1.33
N GLN A 46 -5.85 6.10 -1.49
CA GLN A 46 -6.17 6.91 -2.65
C GLN A 46 -5.53 6.37 -3.94
N ALA A 47 -4.29 5.87 -3.86
CA ALA A 47 -3.63 5.19 -4.97
C ALA A 47 -4.41 3.95 -5.42
N ARG A 48 -4.88 3.14 -4.46
CA ARG A 48 -5.72 1.98 -4.74
C ARG A 48 -7.03 2.37 -5.43
N GLU A 49 -7.73 3.37 -4.93
CA GLU A 49 -8.98 3.84 -5.54
C GLU A 49 -8.76 4.44 -6.94
N ALA A 50 -7.61 5.08 -7.18
CA ALA A 50 -7.28 5.68 -8.46
C ALA A 50 -6.88 4.63 -9.52
N VAL A 51 -6.17 3.55 -9.12
CA VAL A 51 -5.72 2.51 -10.05
C VAL A 51 -6.81 1.50 -10.38
N LEU A 52 -7.73 1.24 -9.46
CA LEU A 52 -8.81 0.26 -9.68
C LEU A 52 -9.85 0.78 -10.68
N PRO A 53 -10.46 -0.11 -11.49
CA PRO A 53 -11.57 0.26 -12.34
C PRO A 53 -12.75 0.75 -11.50
N PRO A 54 -13.67 1.55 -12.08
CA PRO A 54 -14.89 1.99 -11.41
C PRO A 54 -15.65 0.81 -10.78
N ALA A 55 -16.28 1.04 -9.61
CA ALA A 55 -16.98 0.00 -8.87
C ALA A 55 -18.05 -0.72 -9.70
N ALA A 56 -18.71 -0.01 -10.64
CA ALA A 56 -19.68 -0.59 -11.55
C ALA A 56 -19.09 -1.68 -12.46
N ILE A 57 -17.81 -1.57 -12.85
CA ILE A 57 -17.12 -2.57 -13.66
C ILE A 57 -16.66 -3.74 -12.77
N ARG A 58 -16.21 -3.45 -11.55
CA ARG A 58 -15.79 -4.48 -10.57
C ARG A 58 -16.91 -5.40 -10.14
N SER A 59 -18.15 -4.92 -10.12
CA SER A 59 -19.35 -5.66 -9.69
C SER A 59 -20.03 -6.47 -10.78
N LEU A 60 -19.58 -6.39 -12.03
CA LEU A 60 -20.11 -7.25 -13.08
C LEU A 60 -19.73 -8.70 -12.73
N PRO A 61 -20.71 -9.62 -12.58
CA PRO A 61 -20.42 -11.01 -12.35
C PRO A 61 -19.60 -11.49 -13.56
N LEU A 62 -18.43 -12.04 -13.27
CA LEU A 62 -17.66 -12.78 -14.27
C LEU A 62 -18.56 -13.94 -14.69
N SER A 63 -19.14 -13.88 -15.88
CA SER A 63 -20.03 -14.94 -16.37
C SER A 63 -19.32 -16.27 -16.24
N PRO A 64 -19.87 -17.25 -15.52
CA PRO A 64 -19.26 -18.56 -15.33
C PRO A 64 -19.28 -19.42 -16.59
N GLU A 65 -19.79 -18.89 -17.69
CA GLU A 65 -19.96 -19.62 -18.91
C GLU A 65 -18.84 -19.36 -19.90
N THR A 66 -17.77 -20.15 -19.83
CA THR A 66 -17.26 -20.85 -21.02
C THR A 66 -16.09 -21.74 -20.62
N THR A 67 -16.31 -23.04 -20.58
CA THR A 67 -15.31 -24.11 -20.40
C THR A 67 -14.32 -24.27 -21.56
N ALA A 68 -14.38 -23.41 -22.57
CA ALA A 68 -13.32 -23.21 -23.56
C ALA A 68 -12.82 -21.77 -23.31
N ALA A 69 -11.63 -21.63 -22.74
CA ALA A 69 -11.06 -20.32 -22.40
C ALA A 69 -11.21 -19.37 -23.61
N PRO A 70 -12.11 -18.39 -23.58
CA PRO A 70 -12.06 -17.33 -24.55
C PRO A 70 -10.71 -16.64 -24.29
N ARG A 71 -9.92 -16.41 -25.31
CA ARG A 71 -8.77 -15.55 -25.26
C ARG A 71 -9.28 -14.25 -24.67
N GLY A 72 -8.96 -13.96 -23.38
CA GLY A 72 -9.42 -12.79 -22.67
C GLY A 72 -9.14 -11.54 -23.50
N SER A 73 -9.92 -10.50 -23.31
CA SER A 73 -9.65 -9.23 -23.98
C SER A 73 -8.43 -8.57 -23.34
N ARG A 74 -7.74 -7.67 -24.07
CA ARG A 74 -6.68 -6.85 -23.49
C ARG A 74 -7.22 -6.01 -22.32
N ALA A 75 -8.49 -5.62 -22.37
CA ALA A 75 -9.15 -4.94 -21.26
C ALA A 75 -9.19 -5.81 -19.99
N ASP A 76 -9.39 -7.12 -20.11
CA ASP A 76 -9.35 -8.05 -18.96
C ASP A 76 -7.93 -8.18 -18.41
N ALA A 77 -6.89 -8.13 -19.27
CA ALA A 77 -5.51 -8.12 -18.84
C ALA A 77 -5.17 -6.83 -18.09
N VAL A 78 -5.61 -5.67 -18.57
CA VAL A 78 -5.48 -4.37 -17.89
C VAL A 78 -6.17 -4.43 -16.53
N GLN A 79 -7.40 -4.91 -16.46
CA GLN A 79 -8.14 -5.05 -15.21
C GLN A 79 -7.40 -5.95 -14.22
N ALA A 80 -6.86 -7.10 -14.65
CA ALA A 80 -6.10 -8.01 -13.80
C ALA A 80 -4.85 -7.35 -13.21
N LEU A 81 -4.14 -6.54 -14.00
CA LEU A 81 -2.98 -5.76 -13.55
C LEU A 81 -3.38 -4.64 -12.56
N GLN A 82 -4.49 -3.95 -12.81
CA GLN A 82 -5.04 -2.95 -11.88
C GLN A 82 -5.43 -3.57 -10.54
N GLU A 83 -6.06 -4.75 -10.56
CA GLU A 83 -6.43 -5.49 -9.35
C GLU A 83 -5.19 -5.97 -8.59
N ALA A 84 -4.13 -6.40 -9.29
CA ALA A 84 -2.87 -6.78 -8.66
C ALA A 84 -2.19 -5.57 -7.97
N ALA A 85 -2.12 -4.43 -8.65
CA ALA A 85 -1.60 -3.20 -8.06
C ALA A 85 -2.45 -2.75 -6.86
N GLY A 86 -3.78 -2.82 -6.97
CA GLY A 86 -4.71 -2.48 -5.90
C GLY A 86 -4.58 -3.38 -4.68
N ALA A 87 -4.32 -4.67 -4.85
CA ALA A 87 -4.08 -5.61 -3.75
C ALA A 87 -2.78 -5.27 -2.98
N TRP A 88 -1.71 -4.94 -3.69
CA TRP A 88 -0.48 -4.49 -3.05
C TRP A 88 -0.68 -3.20 -2.23
N LEU A 89 -1.37 -2.22 -2.79
CA LEU A 89 -1.67 -0.97 -2.09
C LEU A 89 -2.56 -1.19 -0.86
N ALA A 90 -3.45 -2.19 -0.88
CA ALA A 90 -4.22 -2.60 0.29
C ALA A 90 -3.33 -3.20 1.40
N VAL A 91 -2.32 -4.01 1.02
CA VAL A 91 -1.32 -4.53 1.96
C VAL A 91 -0.55 -3.37 2.62
N LEU A 92 -0.06 -2.40 1.84
CA LEU A 92 0.65 -1.24 2.37
C LEU A 92 -0.22 -0.42 3.34
N ALA A 93 -1.49 -0.19 2.99
CA ALA A 93 -2.42 0.52 3.85
C ALA A 93 -2.65 -0.21 5.18
N ALA A 94 -2.80 -1.53 5.15
CA ALA A 94 -3.00 -2.36 6.34
C ALA A 94 -1.76 -2.35 7.24
N VAL A 95 -0.56 -2.56 6.68
CA VAL A 95 0.70 -2.51 7.44
C VAL A 95 0.92 -1.13 8.05
N ALA A 96 0.60 -0.04 7.33
CA ALA A 96 0.71 1.33 7.85
C ALA A 96 -0.27 1.61 9.00
N ASP A 97 -1.35 0.87 9.11
CA ASP A 97 -2.39 0.99 10.14
C ASP A 97 -2.28 -0.09 11.25
N ASP A 98 -1.17 -0.82 11.30
CA ASP A 98 -0.97 -1.97 12.21
C ASP A 98 -2.09 -3.02 12.12
N ALA A 99 -2.79 -3.07 10.98
CA ALA A 99 -3.86 -4.01 10.71
C ALA A 99 -3.33 -5.26 9.99
N THR A 100 -4.08 -6.35 10.08
CA THR A 100 -3.74 -7.58 9.35
C THR A 100 -3.85 -7.33 7.84
N PRO A 101 -2.76 -7.53 7.07
CA PRO A 101 -2.81 -7.40 5.61
C PRO A 101 -3.78 -8.41 4.99
N PRO A 102 -4.56 -8.01 3.98
CA PRO A 102 -5.42 -8.94 3.25
C PRO A 102 -4.56 -9.94 2.46
N ASP A 103 -4.98 -11.21 2.44
CA ASP A 103 -4.36 -12.25 1.60
C ASP A 103 -5.23 -12.53 0.36
N ASP A 104 -5.01 -11.75 -0.67
CA ASP A 104 -5.63 -11.92 -1.98
C ASP A 104 -4.77 -12.78 -2.94
N SER A 105 -3.71 -13.42 -2.44
CA SER A 105 -2.69 -14.09 -3.25
C SER A 105 -3.24 -15.15 -4.19
N THR A 106 -4.13 -16.01 -3.73
CA THR A 106 -4.76 -17.06 -4.55
C THR A 106 -5.58 -16.47 -5.71
N ALA A 107 -6.35 -15.42 -5.42
CA ALA A 107 -7.15 -14.75 -6.44
C ALA A 107 -6.26 -14.06 -7.49
N LEU A 108 -5.14 -13.46 -7.06
CA LEU A 108 -4.19 -12.81 -7.97
C LEU A 108 -3.47 -13.84 -8.85
N ALA A 109 -3.03 -14.96 -8.30
CA ALA A 109 -2.41 -16.03 -9.08
C ALA A 109 -3.34 -16.53 -10.19
N ALA A 110 -4.64 -16.68 -9.92
CA ALA A 110 -5.62 -17.05 -10.93
C ALA A 110 -5.80 -15.96 -12.02
N ARG A 111 -5.61 -14.68 -11.68
CA ARG A 111 -5.68 -13.56 -12.62
C ARG A 111 -4.47 -13.45 -13.55
N ALA A 112 -3.31 -13.95 -13.14
CA ALA A 112 -2.10 -13.97 -13.98
C ALA A 112 -2.35 -14.61 -15.36
N ALA A 113 -3.16 -15.66 -15.43
CA ALA A 113 -3.53 -16.31 -16.70
C ALA A 113 -4.25 -15.38 -17.71
N ARG A 114 -4.94 -14.33 -17.24
CA ARG A 114 -5.58 -13.34 -18.13
C ARG A 114 -4.57 -12.39 -18.75
N VAL A 115 -3.46 -12.13 -18.05
CA VAL A 115 -2.38 -11.28 -18.51
C VAL A 115 -1.47 -12.03 -19.48
N GLU A 116 -1.28 -13.33 -19.28
CA GLU A 116 -0.33 -14.17 -20.00
C GLU A 116 -0.52 -14.15 -21.53
N ALA A 117 -1.76 -14.14 -22.00
CA ALA A 117 -2.08 -14.10 -23.43
C ALA A 117 -1.58 -12.83 -24.14
N PHE A 118 -1.33 -11.74 -23.40
CA PHE A 118 -0.93 -10.43 -23.92
C PHE A 118 0.45 -9.99 -23.45
N ASP A 119 0.88 -10.45 -22.27
CA ASP A 119 2.14 -10.07 -21.63
C ASP A 119 2.58 -11.17 -20.67
N ALA A 120 3.37 -12.14 -21.14
CA ALA A 120 3.93 -13.20 -20.29
C ALA A 120 4.80 -12.64 -19.15
N GLY A 121 5.54 -11.55 -19.39
CA GLY A 121 6.32 -10.87 -18.37
C GLY A 121 5.42 -10.23 -17.30
N GLY A 122 4.31 -9.63 -17.72
CA GLY A 122 3.29 -9.09 -16.81
C GLY A 122 2.63 -10.17 -15.98
N ALA A 123 2.30 -11.34 -16.58
CA ALA A 123 1.75 -12.47 -15.85
C ALA A 123 2.71 -13.02 -14.80
N ALA A 124 4.00 -13.16 -15.14
CA ALA A 124 5.04 -13.55 -14.19
C ALA A 124 5.16 -12.53 -13.04
N ALA A 125 5.06 -11.23 -13.34
CA ALA A 125 5.08 -10.17 -12.33
C ALA A 125 3.88 -10.26 -11.36
N VAL A 126 2.67 -10.51 -11.88
CA VAL A 126 1.46 -10.72 -11.03
C VAL A 126 1.64 -11.95 -10.14
N THR A 127 2.19 -13.04 -10.67
CA THR A 127 2.47 -14.25 -9.90
C THR A 127 3.50 -13.98 -8.79
N ALA A 128 4.60 -13.30 -9.10
CA ALA A 128 5.61 -12.94 -8.11
C ALA A 128 5.04 -12.02 -7.02
N LEU A 129 4.23 -11.01 -7.40
CA LEU A 129 3.56 -10.12 -6.46
C LEU A 129 2.58 -10.89 -5.56
N SER A 130 1.82 -11.86 -6.09
CA SER A 130 0.90 -12.68 -5.30
C SER A 130 1.64 -13.47 -4.21
N GLN A 131 2.81 -14.04 -4.55
CA GLN A 131 3.66 -14.74 -3.58
C GLN A 131 4.21 -13.80 -2.50
N GLY A 132 4.60 -12.57 -2.89
CA GLY A 132 5.02 -11.52 -1.95
C GLY A 132 3.90 -11.13 -0.98
N ILE A 133 2.67 -10.98 -1.46
CA ILE A 133 1.49 -10.68 -0.63
C ILE A 133 1.24 -11.82 0.37
N ALA A 134 1.23 -13.08 -0.07
CA ALA A 134 1.07 -14.24 0.80
C ALA A 134 2.15 -14.27 1.90
N TRP A 135 3.40 -13.98 1.54
CA TRP A 135 4.51 -13.95 2.48
C TRP A 135 4.34 -12.84 3.54
N ILE A 136 3.84 -11.66 3.13
CA ILE A 136 3.57 -10.56 4.07
C ILE A 136 2.38 -10.91 4.95
N ALA A 137 1.25 -11.35 4.38
CA ALA A 137 0.04 -11.68 5.13
C ALA A 137 0.29 -12.76 6.21
N GLY A 138 1.17 -13.73 5.91
CA GLY A 138 1.52 -14.81 6.85
C GLY A 138 2.43 -14.43 8.01
N ARG A 139 2.98 -13.21 8.10
CA ARG A 139 4.05 -12.86 9.06
C ARG A 139 3.71 -11.80 10.11
N GLY A 140 2.54 -11.21 10.09
CA GLY A 140 2.14 -10.24 11.12
C GLY A 140 3.04 -9.01 11.16
N TRP A 141 3.18 -8.28 10.05
CA TRP A 141 3.93 -7.05 9.94
C TRP A 141 3.25 -5.90 10.69
N SER A 142 4.07 -4.99 11.21
CA SER A 142 3.61 -3.77 11.85
C SER A 142 4.12 -2.54 11.08
N SER A 143 3.57 -1.40 11.40
CA SER A 143 3.98 -0.11 10.85
C SER A 143 5.47 0.21 11.07
N ALA A 144 6.08 -0.31 12.13
CA ALA A 144 7.53 -0.20 12.36
C ALA A 144 8.35 -0.91 11.28
N SER A 145 7.78 -1.90 10.59
CA SER A 145 8.43 -2.68 9.55
C SER A 145 8.18 -2.15 8.13
N ILE A 146 7.45 -1.06 7.97
CA ILE A 146 6.99 -0.57 6.66
C ILE A 146 8.13 -0.32 5.66
N ALA A 147 9.29 0.13 6.12
CA ALA A 147 10.46 0.34 5.27
C ALA A 147 10.97 -0.98 4.64
N TYR A 148 10.89 -2.09 5.38
CA TYR A 148 11.24 -3.42 4.85
C TYR A 148 10.20 -3.90 3.84
N VAL A 149 8.91 -3.70 4.14
CA VAL A 149 7.81 -4.07 3.23
C VAL A 149 7.92 -3.31 1.91
N LEU A 150 8.22 -2.01 1.95
CA LEU A 150 8.45 -1.20 0.75
C LEU A 150 9.68 -1.71 -0.03
N ARG A 151 10.82 -1.91 0.64
CA ARG A 151 12.05 -2.35 -0.01
C ARG A 151 11.92 -3.72 -0.67
N ASP A 152 11.32 -4.68 0.04
CA ASP A 152 11.20 -6.06 -0.45
C ASP A 152 10.05 -6.20 -1.46
N GLY A 153 9.06 -5.30 -1.41
CA GLY A 153 7.94 -5.26 -2.33
C GLY A 153 8.19 -4.47 -3.62
N ASP A 154 9.08 -3.48 -3.61
CA ASP A 154 9.32 -2.64 -4.80
C ASP A 154 9.72 -3.47 -6.04
N PRO A 155 10.68 -4.42 -5.96
CA PRO A 155 11.04 -5.25 -7.11
C PRO A 155 9.90 -6.16 -7.60
N LEU A 156 8.85 -6.37 -6.80
CA LEU A 156 7.66 -7.13 -7.18
C LEU A 156 6.58 -6.21 -7.78
N PHE A 157 6.45 -5.00 -7.25
CA PHE A 157 5.42 -4.05 -7.63
C PHE A 157 5.73 -3.31 -8.95
N GLN A 158 6.98 -2.85 -9.13
CA GLN A 158 7.38 -2.08 -10.32
C GLN A 158 7.15 -2.84 -11.64
N PRO A 159 7.45 -4.14 -11.77
CA PRO A 159 7.14 -4.88 -13.00
C PRO A 159 5.65 -4.94 -13.31
N VAL A 160 4.77 -5.03 -12.30
CA VAL A 160 3.31 -4.99 -12.48
C VAL A 160 2.88 -3.63 -13.01
N MET A 161 3.39 -2.53 -12.45
CA MET A 161 3.08 -1.18 -12.91
C MET A 161 3.59 -0.91 -14.32
N ALA A 162 4.77 -1.43 -14.65
CA ALA A 162 5.33 -1.35 -16.00
C ALA A 162 4.48 -2.14 -17.02
N ALA A 163 4.01 -3.33 -16.64
CA ALA A 163 3.09 -4.13 -17.46
C ALA A 163 1.77 -3.40 -17.67
N LEU A 164 1.19 -2.82 -16.61
CA LEU A 164 -0.03 -2.02 -16.68
C LEU A 164 0.12 -0.86 -17.69
N ALA A 165 1.21 -0.11 -17.59
CA ALA A 165 1.48 1.01 -18.50
C ALA A 165 1.59 0.55 -19.96
N ARG A 166 2.26 -0.61 -20.23
CA ARG A 166 2.36 -1.19 -21.58
C ARG A 166 1.01 -1.62 -22.12
N GLN A 167 0.19 -2.31 -21.31
CA GLN A 167 -1.12 -2.81 -21.74
C GLN A 167 -2.13 -1.67 -21.95
N GLU A 168 -2.10 -0.63 -21.13
CA GLU A 168 -2.90 0.59 -21.35
C GLU A 168 -2.49 1.30 -22.67
N ALA A 169 -1.20 1.39 -22.96
CA ALA A 169 -0.72 1.97 -24.21
C ALA A 169 -1.15 1.14 -25.43
N ALA A 170 -1.05 -0.19 -25.35
CA ALA A 170 -1.48 -1.09 -26.42
C ALA A 170 -2.99 -1.04 -26.65
N LEU A 171 -3.78 -0.91 -25.58
CA LEU A 171 -5.24 -0.79 -25.67
C LEU A 171 -5.65 0.52 -26.39
N VAL A 172 -4.91 1.62 -26.18
CA VAL A 172 -5.10 2.88 -26.91
C VAL A 172 -4.74 2.73 -28.37
N ALA A 173 -3.67 1.99 -28.69
CA ALA A 173 -3.23 1.77 -30.07
C ALA A 173 -4.21 0.89 -30.88
N GLU A 174 -4.87 -0.07 -30.22
CA GLU A 174 -5.88 -0.94 -30.85
C GLU A 174 -7.20 -0.22 -31.18
N ALA A 175 -7.56 0.83 -30.43
CA ALA A 175 -8.79 1.57 -30.60
C ALA A 175 -8.56 3.07 -30.38
N PRO A 176 -7.88 3.75 -31.33
CA PRO A 176 -7.51 5.16 -31.17
C PRO A 176 -8.74 6.09 -31.07
N GLU A 177 -9.87 5.73 -31.69
CA GLU A 177 -11.14 6.45 -31.58
C GLU A 177 -11.72 6.44 -30.17
N VAL A 178 -11.32 5.49 -29.33
CA VAL A 178 -11.69 5.38 -27.92
C VAL A 178 -10.61 5.94 -27.01
N ALA A 179 -9.57 6.57 -27.58
CA ALA A 179 -8.52 7.26 -26.82
C ALA A 179 -9.08 8.51 -26.11
N THR A 180 -9.80 8.27 -25.03
CA THR A 180 -10.45 9.33 -24.25
C THR A 180 -9.44 9.98 -23.28
N PRO A 181 -9.70 11.24 -22.86
CA PRO A 181 -8.93 11.87 -21.77
C PRO A 181 -8.82 10.98 -20.53
N ALA A 182 -9.84 10.17 -20.25
CA ALA A 182 -9.85 9.23 -19.13
C ALA A 182 -8.74 8.16 -19.23
N ARG A 183 -8.40 7.68 -20.43
CA ARG A 183 -7.30 6.71 -20.61
C ARG A 183 -5.93 7.35 -20.43
N ALA A 184 -5.75 8.58 -20.89
CA ALA A 184 -4.53 9.33 -20.61
C ALA A 184 -4.36 9.53 -19.10
N ALA A 185 -5.42 9.96 -18.41
CA ALA A 185 -5.41 10.11 -16.96
C ALA A 185 -5.08 8.80 -16.21
N ARG A 186 -5.58 7.65 -16.67
CA ARG A 186 -5.23 6.34 -16.08
C ARG A 186 -3.75 6.02 -16.18
N ARG A 187 -3.13 6.29 -17.33
CA ARG A 187 -1.70 6.11 -17.51
C ARG A 187 -0.89 7.00 -16.58
N ASP A 188 -1.27 8.27 -16.47
CA ASP A 188 -0.62 9.23 -15.59
C ASP A 188 -0.74 8.81 -14.12
N VAL A 189 -1.91 8.30 -13.70
CA VAL A 189 -2.12 7.71 -12.36
C VAL A 189 -1.16 6.55 -12.13
N ALA A 190 -1.08 5.60 -13.07
CA ALA A 190 -0.22 4.44 -12.91
C ALA A 190 1.26 4.82 -12.80
N GLN A 191 1.74 5.73 -13.65
CA GLN A 191 3.12 6.23 -13.62
C GLN A 191 3.42 6.96 -12.30
N ARG A 192 2.50 7.78 -11.84
CA ARG A 192 2.64 8.54 -10.60
C ARG A 192 2.71 7.63 -9.38
N ILE A 193 1.85 6.61 -9.31
CA ILE A 193 1.88 5.60 -8.24
C ILE A 193 3.22 4.86 -8.24
N ALA A 194 3.70 4.41 -9.40
CA ALA A 194 4.97 3.71 -9.52
C ALA A 194 6.15 4.60 -9.08
N ALA A 195 6.18 5.85 -9.49
CA ALA A 195 7.22 6.81 -9.12
C ALA A 195 7.22 7.09 -7.61
N THR A 196 6.05 7.37 -7.02
CA THR A 196 5.93 7.61 -5.58
C THR A 196 6.34 6.39 -4.77
N HIS A 197 5.97 5.18 -5.19
CA HIS A 197 6.38 3.93 -4.52
C HIS A 197 7.91 3.76 -4.54
N ALA A 198 8.55 3.96 -5.70
CA ALA A 198 10.00 3.89 -5.83
C ALA A 198 10.71 4.93 -4.96
N GLU A 199 10.18 6.15 -4.89
CA GLU A 199 10.71 7.21 -4.02
C GLU A 199 10.60 6.84 -2.54
N LEU A 200 9.46 6.29 -2.10
CA LEU A 200 9.27 5.80 -0.73
C LEU A 200 10.27 4.69 -0.40
N THR A 201 10.48 3.77 -1.31
CA THR A 201 11.49 2.70 -1.17
C THR A 201 12.90 3.29 -1.01
N ALA A 202 13.27 4.26 -1.83
CA ALA A 202 14.57 4.92 -1.75
C ALA A 202 14.77 5.72 -0.44
N ARG A 203 13.69 6.25 0.14
CA ARG A 203 13.74 6.93 1.45
C ARG A 203 14.02 5.96 2.60
N GLY A 204 13.69 4.68 2.48
CA GLY A 204 13.91 3.64 3.49
C GLY A 204 13.32 4.04 4.85
N GLN A 205 14.13 4.00 5.93
CA GLN A 205 13.68 4.36 7.28
C GLN A 205 13.16 5.81 7.41
N ARG A 206 13.56 6.72 6.50
CA ARG A 206 13.08 8.12 6.49
C ARG A 206 11.62 8.25 6.11
N VAL A 207 11.00 7.20 5.57
CA VAL A 207 9.55 7.15 5.33
C VAL A 207 8.76 7.45 6.61
N GLN A 208 9.32 7.17 7.77
CA GLN A 208 8.71 7.40 9.09
C GLN A 208 8.81 8.87 9.59
N HIS A 209 9.43 9.79 8.83
CA HIS A 209 9.59 11.18 9.26
C HIS A 209 8.36 12.04 8.89
N GLY A 210 8.03 13.04 9.75
CA GLY A 210 6.81 13.85 9.63
C GLY A 210 6.63 14.60 8.31
N ASP A 211 7.73 14.98 7.65
CA ASP A 211 7.68 15.68 6.36
C ASP A 211 7.16 14.77 5.26
N THR A 212 7.58 13.50 5.23
CA THR A 212 7.09 12.50 4.27
C THR A 212 5.57 12.31 4.40
N GLY A 213 5.04 12.29 5.62
CA GLY A 213 3.59 12.16 5.82
C GLY A 213 2.78 13.32 5.27
N ARG A 214 3.32 14.56 5.29
CA ARG A 214 2.67 15.73 4.66
C ARG A 214 2.69 15.64 3.15
N GLU A 215 3.83 15.29 2.57
CA GLU A 215 3.99 15.10 1.12
C GLU A 215 3.04 14.02 0.60
N LEU A 216 2.93 12.89 1.29
CA LEU A 216 2.04 11.80 0.92
C LEU A 216 0.55 12.19 0.96
N ARG A 217 0.14 13.05 1.92
CA ARG A 217 -1.24 13.57 1.92
C ARG A 217 -1.53 14.50 0.74
N LEU A 218 -0.56 15.32 0.34
CA LEU A 218 -0.69 16.14 -0.87
C LEU A 218 -0.77 15.25 -2.11
N GLU A 219 0.08 14.24 -2.20
CA GLU A 219 0.06 13.27 -3.29
C GLU A 219 -1.25 12.48 -3.34
N ALA A 220 -1.79 12.06 -2.20
CA ALA A 220 -3.08 11.40 -2.10
C ALA A 220 -4.23 12.28 -2.63
N SER A 221 -4.20 13.58 -2.33
CA SER A 221 -5.21 14.52 -2.83
C SER A 221 -5.14 14.69 -4.34
N GLU A 222 -3.95 14.71 -4.91
CA GLU A 222 -3.73 14.77 -6.35
C GLU A 222 -4.18 13.49 -7.06
N LEU A 223 -3.86 12.33 -6.52
CA LEU A 223 -4.34 11.03 -7.03
C LEU A 223 -5.87 10.94 -7.01
N ARG A 224 -6.51 11.48 -5.98
CA ARG A 224 -7.98 11.55 -5.92
C ARG A 224 -8.53 12.38 -7.07
N ARG A 225 -7.93 13.54 -7.37
CA ARG A 225 -8.33 14.41 -8.47
C ARG A 225 -8.16 13.70 -9.82
N LEU A 226 -7.00 13.09 -10.05
CA LEU A 226 -6.72 12.35 -11.28
C LEU A 226 -7.61 11.11 -11.42
N GLY A 227 -7.87 10.40 -10.33
CA GLY A 227 -8.76 9.24 -10.31
C GLY A 227 -10.20 9.58 -10.70
N VAL A 228 -10.68 10.79 -10.40
CA VAL A 228 -11.99 11.27 -10.89
C VAL A 228 -11.95 11.51 -12.41
N ALA A 229 -10.88 12.09 -12.93
CA ALA A 229 -10.71 12.33 -14.37
C ALA A 229 -10.51 11.02 -15.17
N ALA A 230 -10.06 9.95 -14.50
CA ALA A 230 -9.81 8.63 -15.10
C ALA A 230 -11.05 7.73 -15.20
N ARG A 231 -12.18 8.15 -14.63
CA ARG A 231 -13.47 7.43 -14.63
C ARG A 231 -14.33 7.83 -15.79
#